data_766c5121da62996841acb07ba60e1163
#
_entry.id   766c5121da62996841acb07ba60e1163
#
_cell.length_a   1.000
_cell.length_b   1.000
_cell.length_c   1.000
_cell.angle_alpha   90.00
_cell.angle_beta   90.00
_cell.angle_gamma   90.00
#
_symmetry.space_group_name_H-M   'P 1'
#
loop_
_entity.id
_entity.type
_entity.pdbx_description
1 polymer ?
#
loop_
_entity_poly.entity_id
_entity_poly.type
_entity_poly.pdbx_seq_one_letter_code
_entity_poly.pdbx_strand_id
1 'polypeptide(L)'
;MSKNRTFQNVRTLHPARSVFDLSYEKKFTCDMAQLIPVMCDEVVPGDFFKLGTSSLIRFQPLVAPIMHQVNVYVHFFFVPYRLLWDSWEDFITGGPDGEDVSVLPRWDVVNNAIGSLWDYLGFPTGVDPDGAYPIDFPRRAEIS
;
A
#
# COMPACT_ATOMS: atom_id res chain seq x y z
N MET A 1 57.43 -4.43 -18.22
CA MET A 1 56.15 -3.90 -18.72
C MET A 1 55.17 -3.84 -17.54
N SER A 2 54.94 -2.65 -17.04
CA SER A 2 53.96 -2.42 -15.94
C SER A 2 52.56 -2.47 -16.56
N LYS A 3 51.76 -3.46 -16.17
CA LYS A 3 50.33 -3.50 -16.52
C LYS A 3 49.64 -2.44 -15.72
N ASN A 4 49.33 -1.29 -16.32
CA ASN A 4 48.41 -0.30 -15.74
C ASN A 4 47.04 -0.93 -15.56
N ARG A 5 46.74 -1.34 -14.36
CA ARG A 5 45.37 -1.76 -13.95
C ARG A 5 44.60 -0.50 -13.56
N THR A 6 43.90 0.09 -14.53
CA THR A 6 43.15 1.32 -14.39
C THR A 6 41.86 1.16 -13.53
N PHE A 7 41.43 -0.08 -13.32
CA PHE A 7 40.23 -0.41 -12.53
C PHE A 7 40.57 -1.40 -11.42
N GLN A 8 41.42 -0.99 -10.49
CA GLN A 8 41.64 -1.77 -9.29
C GLN A 8 40.76 -1.24 -8.17
N ASN A 9 39.90 -2.10 -7.66
CA ASN A 9 39.17 -1.95 -6.40
C ASN A 9 38.11 -0.82 -6.39
N VAL A 10 37.07 -0.96 -7.21
CA VAL A 10 35.80 -0.39 -6.83
C VAL A 10 35.26 -1.22 -5.65
N ARG A 11 35.47 -0.77 -4.43
CA ARG A 11 34.77 -1.32 -3.27
C ARG A 11 33.31 -0.88 -3.39
N THR A 12 32.45 -1.78 -3.82
CA THR A 12 31.02 -1.59 -3.67
C THR A 12 30.72 -1.52 -2.16
N LEU A 13 30.32 -0.36 -1.70
CA LEU A 13 29.76 -0.22 -0.36
C LEU A 13 28.43 -0.98 -0.37
N HIS A 14 28.40 -2.11 0.32
CA HIS A 14 27.15 -2.78 0.60
C HIS A 14 26.52 -2.03 1.78
N PRO A 15 25.40 -1.32 1.57
CA PRO A 15 24.71 -0.67 2.67
C PRO A 15 24.23 -1.73 3.66
N ALA A 16 24.38 -1.42 4.94
CA ALA A 16 23.84 -2.25 6.00
C ALA A 16 22.30 -2.19 5.96
N ARG A 17 21.66 -3.31 6.26
CA ARG A 17 20.21 -3.34 6.44
C ARG A 17 19.85 -2.69 7.77
N SER A 18 18.84 -1.86 7.77
CA SER A 18 18.25 -1.28 8.97
C SER A 18 16.84 -1.86 9.20
N VAL A 19 16.41 -1.77 10.44
CA VAL A 19 15.07 -2.23 10.85
C VAL A 19 14.23 -0.99 11.14
N PHE A 20 13.05 -0.93 10.57
CA PHE A 20 12.08 0.13 10.79
C PHE A 20 10.86 -0.42 11.52
N ASP A 21 10.35 0.36 12.46
CA ASP A 21 9.06 0.10 13.07
C ASP A 21 7.98 0.85 12.26
N LEU A 22 7.14 0.07 11.57
CA LEU A 22 6.04 0.56 10.77
C LEU A 22 4.69 0.34 11.49
N SER A 23 4.71 0.13 12.80
CA SER A 23 3.50 -0.10 13.59
C SER A 23 2.60 1.13 13.57
N TYR A 24 1.31 0.92 13.43
CA TYR A 24 0.30 1.97 13.49
C TYR A 24 -1.03 1.44 14.01
N GLU A 25 -1.89 2.34 14.40
CA GLU A 25 -3.23 2.07 14.83
C GLU A 25 -4.24 2.61 13.82
N LYS A 26 -5.25 1.81 13.48
CA LYS A 26 -6.35 2.23 12.61
C LYS A 26 -7.69 2.06 13.34
N LYS A 27 -8.49 3.12 13.34
CA LYS A 27 -9.83 3.14 13.91
C LYS A 27 -10.83 3.42 12.81
N PHE A 28 -11.85 2.60 12.71
CA PHE A 28 -12.89 2.75 11.70
C PHE A 28 -14.18 2.04 12.14
N THR A 29 -15.26 2.35 11.47
CA THR A 29 -16.55 1.67 11.60
C THR A 29 -16.87 0.97 10.29
N CYS A 30 -17.49 -0.18 10.37
CA CYS A 30 -17.92 -0.93 9.18
C CYS A 30 -19.15 -1.75 9.49
N ASP A 31 -19.84 -2.16 8.44
CA ASP A 31 -20.91 -3.13 8.53
C ASP A 31 -20.38 -4.57 8.55
N MET A 32 -21.18 -5.47 9.07
CA MET A 32 -20.86 -6.90 9.03
C MET A 32 -20.89 -7.42 7.58
N ALA A 33 -20.13 -8.48 7.31
CA ALA A 33 -20.02 -9.13 6.00
C ALA A 33 -19.34 -8.29 4.91
N GLN A 34 -18.68 -7.19 5.25
CA GLN A 34 -17.87 -6.43 4.32
C GLN A 34 -16.40 -6.84 4.41
N LEU A 35 -15.72 -6.87 3.27
CA LEU A 35 -14.28 -7.01 3.19
C LEU A 35 -13.64 -5.62 3.19
N ILE A 36 -12.97 -5.29 4.29
CA ILE A 36 -12.43 -3.95 4.52
C ILE A 36 -10.91 -3.99 4.46
N PRO A 37 -10.25 -3.14 3.67
CA PRO A 37 -8.81 -2.99 3.71
C PRO A 37 -8.39 -2.29 5.00
N VAL A 38 -7.61 -2.98 5.80
CA VAL A 38 -7.13 -2.48 7.09
C VAL A 38 -5.72 -1.92 6.99
N MET A 39 -4.91 -2.53 6.15
CA MET A 39 -3.50 -2.21 5.95
C MET A 39 -3.17 -2.30 4.47
N CYS A 40 -2.36 -1.37 4.00
CA CYS A 40 -1.77 -1.42 2.68
C CYS A 40 -0.38 -0.80 2.76
N ASP A 41 0.64 -1.62 2.69
CA ASP A 41 2.03 -1.19 2.78
C ASP A 41 2.82 -1.67 1.55
N GLU A 42 3.73 -0.83 1.08
CA GLU A 42 4.63 -1.18 0.00
C GLU A 42 5.71 -2.17 0.45
N VAL A 43 6.01 -3.09 -0.43
CA VAL A 43 7.06 -4.10 -0.22
C VAL A 43 8.06 -4.02 -1.37
N VAL A 44 9.32 -3.79 -1.04
CA VAL A 44 10.41 -3.74 -2.01
C VAL A 44 11.08 -5.12 -2.09
N PRO A 45 11.55 -5.55 -3.26
CA PRO A 45 12.27 -6.81 -3.40
C PRO A 45 13.44 -6.94 -2.41
N GLY A 46 13.48 -8.04 -1.67
CA GLY A 46 14.50 -8.31 -0.67
C GLY A 46 14.15 -7.84 0.75
N ASP A 47 13.02 -7.21 0.96
CA ASP A 47 12.52 -6.85 2.28
C ASP A 47 12.00 -8.06 3.05
N PHE A 48 12.09 -7.96 4.36
CA PHE A 48 11.56 -8.94 5.28
C PHE A 48 10.62 -8.26 6.27
N PHE A 49 9.37 -8.69 6.31
CA PHE A 49 8.35 -8.15 7.20
C PHE A 49 7.99 -9.14 8.30
N LYS A 50 7.84 -8.62 9.51
CA LYS A 50 7.25 -9.35 10.62
C LYS A 50 5.97 -8.64 11.03
N LEU A 51 4.83 -9.29 10.79
CA LEU A 51 3.52 -8.75 11.06
C LEU A 51 2.95 -9.33 12.35
N GLY A 52 2.36 -8.48 13.16
CA GLY A 52 1.57 -8.85 14.33
C GLY A 52 0.34 -7.94 14.38
N THR A 53 -0.84 -8.51 14.50
CA THR A 53 -2.09 -7.76 14.57
C THR A 53 -2.77 -7.96 15.91
N SER A 54 -3.31 -6.87 16.47
CA SER A 54 -4.19 -6.91 17.62
C SER A 54 -5.45 -6.13 17.28
N SER A 55 -6.62 -6.71 17.50
CA SER A 55 -7.89 -6.08 17.16
C SER A 55 -8.82 -5.99 18.36
N LEU A 56 -9.45 -4.84 18.53
CA LEU A 56 -10.54 -4.63 19.46
C LEU A 56 -11.81 -4.30 18.67
N ILE A 57 -12.81 -5.16 18.76
CA ILE A 57 -14.06 -5.03 18.04
C ILE A 57 -15.19 -4.78 19.02
N ARG A 58 -15.97 -3.75 18.76
CA ARG A 58 -17.14 -3.38 19.56
C ARG A 58 -18.35 -3.27 18.66
N PHE A 59 -19.43 -3.90 19.05
CA PHE A 59 -20.72 -3.72 18.40
C PHE A 59 -21.40 -2.45 18.88
N GLN A 60 -22.12 -1.81 17.98
CA GLN A 60 -23.08 -0.79 18.38
C GLN A 60 -24.25 -1.45 19.14
N PRO A 61 -24.95 -0.69 20.02
CA PRO A 61 -26.13 -1.21 20.69
C PRO A 61 -27.15 -1.74 19.68
N LEU A 62 -27.51 -2.98 19.83
CA LEU A 62 -28.50 -3.64 18.98
C LEU A 62 -29.87 -3.63 19.65
N VAL A 63 -30.91 -3.53 18.86
CA VAL A 63 -32.31 -3.58 19.33
C VAL A 63 -32.61 -4.93 19.98
N ALA A 64 -31.98 -6.00 19.47
CA ALA A 64 -32.06 -7.34 20.05
C ALA A 64 -30.66 -7.88 20.25
N PRO A 65 -30.37 -8.61 21.33
CA PRO A 65 -29.06 -9.17 21.58
C PRO A 65 -28.73 -10.25 20.54
N ILE A 66 -27.49 -10.25 20.06
CA ILE A 66 -26.96 -11.33 19.22
C ILE A 66 -26.67 -12.54 20.12
N MET A 67 -27.36 -13.65 19.82
CA MET A 67 -27.14 -14.93 20.52
C MET A 67 -26.22 -15.89 19.76
N HIS A 68 -25.55 -15.40 18.71
CA HIS A 68 -24.72 -16.20 17.85
C HIS A 68 -23.26 -15.77 18.00
N GLN A 69 -22.37 -16.72 17.75
CA GLN A 69 -20.95 -16.46 17.65
C GLN A 69 -20.68 -15.63 16.37
N VAL A 70 -19.88 -14.59 16.52
CA VAL A 70 -19.41 -13.78 15.39
C VAL A 70 -17.93 -14.07 15.17
N ASN A 71 -17.61 -14.56 13.99
CA ASN A 71 -16.24 -14.85 13.60
C ASN A 71 -15.66 -13.66 12.84
N VAL A 72 -14.43 -13.31 13.16
CA VAL A 72 -13.67 -12.26 12.47
C VAL A 72 -12.44 -12.88 11.85
N TYR A 73 -12.23 -12.60 10.57
CA TYR A 73 -11.10 -13.11 9.82
C TYR A 73 -10.24 -11.95 9.35
N VAL A 74 -8.94 -12.08 9.50
CA VAL A 74 -7.96 -11.15 8.93
C VAL A 74 -7.15 -11.93 7.90
N HIS A 75 -7.16 -11.43 6.67
CA HIS A 75 -6.46 -12.03 5.55
C HIS A 75 -5.31 -11.12 5.13
N PHE A 76 -4.19 -11.72 4.74
CA PHE A 76 -3.03 -11.03 4.20
C PHE A 76 -2.84 -11.44 2.76
N PHE A 77 -2.67 -10.45 1.88
CA PHE A 77 -2.47 -10.67 0.46
C PHE A 77 -1.20 -9.96 0.01
N PHE A 78 -0.47 -10.59 -0.89
CA PHE A 78 0.58 -9.95 -1.65
C PHE A 78 0.06 -9.70 -3.06
N VAL A 79 0.10 -8.45 -3.50
CA VAL A 79 -0.39 -8.03 -4.81
C VAL A 79 0.76 -7.37 -5.56
N PRO A 80 1.34 -7.99 -6.60
CA PRO A 80 2.38 -7.37 -7.40
C PRO A 80 1.81 -6.26 -8.28
N TYR A 81 2.58 -5.19 -8.44
CA TYR A 81 2.17 -4.00 -9.21
C TYR A 81 1.76 -4.28 -10.65
N ARG A 82 2.40 -5.25 -11.31
CA ARG A 82 2.05 -5.65 -12.67
C ARG A 82 0.61 -6.17 -12.82
N LEU A 83 -0.04 -6.58 -11.73
CA LEU A 83 -1.45 -6.98 -11.74
C LEU A 83 -2.40 -5.79 -11.57
N LEU A 84 -1.89 -4.68 -11.05
CA LEU A 84 -2.67 -3.48 -10.82
C LEU A 84 -2.56 -2.51 -11.99
N TRP A 85 -1.43 -2.55 -12.68
CA TRP A 85 -1.12 -1.63 -13.78
C TRP A 85 -0.26 -2.31 -14.85
N ASP A 86 -0.80 -2.46 -16.04
CA ASP A 86 -0.16 -3.20 -17.14
C ASP A 86 1.15 -2.56 -17.59
N SER A 87 1.27 -1.23 -17.55
CA SER A 87 2.48 -0.51 -17.93
C SER A 87 3.53 -0.40 -16.83
N TRP A 88 3.40 -1.15 -15.75
CA TRP A 88 4.33 -1.08 -14.63
C TRP A 88 5.77 -1.42 -15.02
N GLU A 89 5.96 -2.45 -15.86
CA GLU A 89 7.29 -2.90 -16.28
C GLU A 89 7.98 -1.85 -17.14
N ASP A 90 7.26 -1.27 -18.10
CA ASP A 90 7.77 -0.21 -18.96
C ASP A 90 8.11 1.05 -18.16
N PHE A 91 7.27 1.42 -17.22
CA PHE A 91 7.51 2.56 -16.34
C PHE A 91 8.78 2.41 -15.49
N ILE A 92 9.03 1.24 -14.90
CA ILE A 92 10.17 1.06 -14.00
C ILE A 92 11.48 0.79 -14.76
N THR A 93 11.41 0.24 -15.98
CA THR A 93 12.58 -0.06 -16.81
C THR A 93 12.89 1.02 -17.82
N GLY A 94 11.95 1.91 -18.12
CA GLY A 94 12.03 2.89 -19.20
C GLY A 94 11.60 2.34 -20.55
N GLY A 95 11.01 1.15 -20.60
CA GLY A 95 10.61 0.49 -21.85
C GLY A 95 11.79 -0.02 -22.69
N PRO A 96 11.52 -0.57 -23.88
CA PRO A 96 12.53 -1.20 -24.73
C PRO A 96 13.65 -0.24 -25.17
N ASP A 97 13.33 1.02 -25.38
CA ASP A 97 14.26 2.06 -25.85
C ASP A 97 14.73 3.00 -24.72
N GLY A 98 14.24 2.84 -23.51
CA GLY A 98 14.57 3.71 -22.36
C GLY A 98 13.87 5.07 -22.39
N GLU A 99 12.90 5.28 -23.27
CA GLU A 99 12.17 6.53 -23.47
C GLU A 99 10.68 6.41 -23.11
N ASP A 100 10.32 5.47 -22.24
CA ASP A 100 8.92 5.30 -21.84
C ASP A 100 8.36 6.56 -21.17
N VAL A 101 7.20 6.97 -21.63
CA VAL A 101 6.42 8.10 -21.10
C VAL A 101 5.09 7.64 -20.49
N SER A 102 5.06 6.45 -19.93
CA SER A 102 3.86 5.90 -19.29
C SER A 102 3.32 6.88 -18.24
N VAL A 103 2.02 7.15 -18.34
CA VAL A 103 1.34 8.02 -17.38
C VAL A 103 0.90 7.19 -16.19
N LEU A 104 1.27 7.64 -15.00
CA LEU A 104 0.83 7.03 -13.75
C LEU A 104 -0.71 6.98 -13.70
N PRO A 105 -1.28 5.85 -13.28
CA PRO A 105 -2.72 5.79 -13.07
C PRO A 105 -3.13 6.84 -12.06
N ARG A 106 -4.24 7.52 -12.34
CA ARG A 106 -4.78 8.58 -11.48
C ARG A 106 -6.09 8.13 -10.87
N TRP A 107 -6.30 8.56 -9.67
CA TRP A 107 -7.56 8.37 -8.99
C TRP A 107 -8.63 9.31 -9.56
N ASP A 108 -9.83 8.75 -9.77
CA ASP A 108 -10.97 9.51 -10.26
C ASP A 108 -12.00 9.75 -9.16
N VAL A 109 -12.60 10.93 -9.16
CA VAL A 109 -13.47 11.49 -8.12
C VAL A 109 -14.76 10.71 -7.88
N VAL A 110 -15.13 9.85 -8.81
CA VAL A 110 -16.51 9.32 -8.93
C VAL A 110 -16.97 8.52 -7.70
N ASN A 111 -16.08 8.08 -6.80
CA ASN A 111 -16.43 7.18 -5.71
C ASN A 111 -15.81 7.50 -4.35
N ASN A 112 -15.59 8.78 -4.03
CA ASN A 112 -14.97 9.15 -2.75
C ASN A 112 -15.96 9.38 -1.59
N ALA A 113 -17.07 8.66 -1.59
CA ALA A 113 -18.04 8.73 -0.52
C ALA A 113 -17.50 8.14 0.79
N ILE A 114 -17.95 8.65 1.92
CA ILE A 114 -17.67 8.08 3.23
C ILE A 114 -18.15 6.63 3.28
N GLY A 115 -17.29 5.71 3.77
CA GLY A 115 -17.56 4.28 3.79
C GLY A 115 -17.29 3.56 2.47
N SER A 116 -16.74 4.23 1.46
CA SER A 116 -16.29 3.60 0.22
C SER A 116 -14.95 2.90 0.41
N LEU A 117 -14.56 2.09 -0.58
CA LEU A 117 -13.24 1.45 -0.61
C LEU A 117 -12.10 2.47 -0.49
N TRP A 118 -12.24 3.62 -1.14
CA TRP A 118 -11.26 4.69 -1.13
C TRP A 118 -11.10 5.32 0.25
N ASP A 119 -12.20 5.53 0.97
CA ASP A 119 -12.18 6.00 2.34
C ASP A 119 -11.43 5.02 3.25
N TYR A 120 -11.72 3.73 3.12
CA TYR A 120 -11.00 2.72 3.90
C TYR A 120 -9.51 2.59 3.54
N LEU A 121 -9.12 2.93 2.32
CA LEU A 121 -7.72 3.01 1.90
C LEU A 121 -7.02 4.29 2.38
N GLY A 122 -7.77 5.26 2.90
CA GLY A 122 -7.23 6.51 3.47
C GLY A 122 -7.20 7.68 2.51
N PHE A 123 -7.93 7.61 1.39
CA PHE A 123 -8.08 8.76 0.51
C PHE A 123 -9.06 9.79 1.08
N PRO A 124 -8.84 11.09 0.84
CA PRO A 124 -9.75 12.12 1.31
C PRO A 124 -11.14 11.96 0.70
N THR A 125 -12.17 12.10 1.54
CA THR A 125 -13.57 12.01 1.15
C THR A 125 -14.18 13.40 0.95
N GLY A 126 -15.11 13.52 -0.01
CA GLY A 126 -15.85 14.77 -0.23
C GLY A 126 -15.03 15.90 -0.86
N VAL A 127 -13.81 15.65 -1.24
CA VAL A 127 -12.94 16.63 -1.92
C VAL A 127 -12.85 16.23 -3.39
N ASP A 128 -12.98 17.20 -4.27
CA ASP A 128 -12.61 17.03 -5.67
C ASP A 128 -11.09 17.19 -5.77
N PRO A 129 -10.32 16.13 -5.96
CA PRO A 129 -8.88 16.20 -6.05
C PRO A 129 -8.46 16.67 -7.46
N ASP A 130 -9.09 17.62 -8.07
CA ASP A 130 -8.66 18.35 -9.27
C ASP A 130 -7.83 17.52 -10.30
N GLY A 131 -8.04 16.20 -10.31
CA GLY A 131 -7.32 15.21 -11.13
C GLY A 131 -5.81 15.14 -10.88
N ALA A 132 -5.32 15.75 -9.81
CA ALA A 132 -3.91 16.04 -9.62
C ALA A 132 -3.16 15.02 -8.73
N TYR A 133 -3.87 14.14 -8.06
CA TYR A 133 -3.19 13.10 -7.29
C TYR A 133 -2.97 11.88 -8.17
N PRO A 134 -1.72 11.57 -8.51
CA PRO A 134 -1.43 10.22 -8.98
C PRO A 134 -1.97 9.27 -7.92
N ILE A 135 -2.51 8.13 -8.33
CA ILE A 135 -2.62 7.00 -7.42
C ILE A 135 -1.17 6.60 -7.13
N ASP A 136 -0.53 7.35 -6.25
CA ASP A 136 0.47 6.74 -5.44
C ASP A 136 -0.29 5.61 -4.76
N PHE A 137 0.02 4.39 -5.11
CA PHE A 137 -0.44 3.20 -4.43
C PHE A 137 -0.55 3.56 -2.97
N PRO A 138 -1.64 3.23 -2.29
CA PRO A 138 -2.03 3.91 -1.09
C PRO A 138 -0.82 4.09 -0.19
N ARG A 139 -0.14 5.19 -0.42
CA ARG A 139 0.79 5.66 0.57
C ARG A 139 -0.06 5.75 1.80
N ARG A 140 0.36 5.05 2.78
CA ARG A 140 -0.03 5.29 4.14
C ARG A 140 -0.28 6.78 4.25
N ALA A 141 -1.55 7.19 4.23
CA ALA A 141 -1.86 8.54 4.59
C ALA A 141 -1.28 8.68 6.00
N GLU A 142 -0.19 9.38 6.13
CA GLU A 142 0.34 9.76 7.42
C GLU A 142 -0.75 10.64 8.03
N ILE A 143 -1.64 9.98 8.75
CA ILE A 143 -2.60 10.63 9.59
C ILE A 143 -1.78 11.09 10.78
N SER A 144 -1.26 12.29 10.64
CA SER A 144 -0.69 13.05 11.74
C SER A 144 -1.77 13.45 12.73
#